data_8256c07062d109a86b3409083f999a20
#
_entry.id   8256c07062d109a86b3409083f999a20
#
_cell.length_a   1.000
_cell.length_b   1.000
_cell.length_c   1.000
_cell.angle_alpha   90.00
_cell.angle_beta   90.00
_cell.angle_gamma   90.00
#
_symmetry.space_group_name_H-M   'P 1'
#
loop_
_entity.id
_entity.type
_entity.pdbx_description
1 polymer ?
#
loop_
_entity_poly.entity_id
_entity_poly.type
_entity_poly.pdbx_seq_one_letter_code
_entity_poly.pdbx_strand_id
1 'polypeptide(L)'
;MDTAAFLKHIESAFRRIFSDDLNLMQYLPEDKWLALKQAGLLLPFLDKKHGGRKGSQFEIQEVLRIAGHYGVPVTLRTGIEGALVLQPLQEFGDEAQIAQGLEMIFKGEGGGLGITEPETSGAAIAREMQSYYEYTDDQTIYVNATKYWQGNSQSDFLLVAAKERKNGKLSKVINLLLVPKEYIRYEALTSEGLRAVRYAVNRIDAEMPSA
;
A
#
# COMPACT_ATOMS: atom_id res chain seq x y z
N MET A 1 -8.57 -25.17 0.06
CA MET A 1 -9.17 -24.81 1.38
C MET A 1 -10.39 -23.94 1.11
N ASP A 2 -11.56 -24.31 1.62
CA ASP A 2 -12.78 -23.49 1.52
C ASP A 2 -12.69 -22.21 2.39
N THR A 3 -13.64 -21.31 2.22
CA THR A 3 -13.63 -20.00 2.91
C THR A 3 -13.71 -20.15 4.44
N ALA A 4 -14.56 -21.04 4.98
CA ALA A 4 -14.71 -21.19 6.42
C ALA A 4 -13.43 -21.73 7.08
N ALA A 5 -12.80 -22.75 6.48
CA ALA A 5 -11.53 -23.29 6.94
C ALA A 5 -10.40 -22.25 6.83
N PHE A 6 -10.40 -21.42 5.78
CA PHE A 6 -9.43 -20.34 5.63
C PHE A 6 -9.58 -19.27 6.70
N LEU A 7 -10.79 -18.78 6.95
CA LEU A 7 -11.05 -17.77 7.99
C LEU A 7 -10.65 -18.26 9.38
N LYS A 8 -10.96 -19.53 9.69
CA LYS A 8 -10.53 -20.17 10.95
C LYS A 8 -8.99 -20.26 11.04
N HIS A 9 -8.31 -20.53 9.93
CA HIS A 9 -6.85 -20.53 9.87
C HIS A 9 -6.28 -19.14 10.16
N ILE A 10 -6.82 -18.09 9.54
CA ILE A 10 -6.40 -16.70 9.77
C ILE A 10 -6.63 -16.31 11.23
N GLU A 11 -7.81 -16.59 11.77
CA GLU A 11 -8.11 -16.31 13.18
C GLU A 11 -7.13 -17.02 14.13
N SER A 12 -6.80 -18.27 13.86
CA SER A 12 -5.81 -19.04 14.63
C SER A 12 -4.40 -18.47 14.50
N ALA A 13 -4.03 -17.96 13.33
CA ALA A 13 -2.75 -17.28 13.12
C ALA A 13 -2.65 -16.00 13.96
N PHE A 14 -3.69 -15.18 13.96
CA PHE A 14 -3.76 -13.99 14.80
C PHE A 14 -3.60 -14.30 16.29
N ARG A 15 -4.36 -15.28 16.82
CA ARG A 15 -4.25 -15.71 18.23
C ARG A 15 -2.85 -16.15 18.60
N ARG A 16 -2.16 -16.88 17.72
CA ARG A 16 -0.79 -17.36 17.96
C ARG A 16 0.24 -16.24 17.90
N ILE A 17 0.10 -15.30 16.94
CA ILE A 17 1.07 -14.24 16.68
C ILE A 17 0.94 -13.12 17.72
N PHE A 18 -0.28 -12.83 18.17
CA PHE A 18 -0.60 -11.81 19.16
C PHE A 18 -1.04 -12.43 20.49
N SER A 19 -0.28 -13.42 20.97
CA SER A 19 -0.50 -14.02 22.30
C SER A 19 -0.19 -13.08 23.46
N ASP A 20 0.61 -12.04 23.19
CA ASP A 20 1.06 -11.07 24.18
C ASP A 20 0.15 -9.83 24.19
N ASP A 21 0.14 -9.13 25.32
CA ASP A 21 -0.68 -7.92 25.54
C ASP A 21 -0.04 -6.70 24.87
N LEU A 22 -0.08 -6.66 23.53
CA LEU A 22 0.51 -5.58 22.73
C LEU A 22 -0.50 -4.47 22.47
N ASN A 23 -0.07 -3.23 22.73
CA ASN A 23 -0.86 -2.07 22.31
C ASN A 23 -0.67 -1.79 20.81
N LEU A 24 -1.37 -2.55 19.97
CA LEU A 24 -1.30 -2.45 18.52
C LEU A 24 -1.82 -1.12 17.94
N MET A 25 -2.45 -0.28 18.76
CA MET A 25 -2.81 1.10 18.37
C MET A 25 -1.58 2.00 18.28
N GLN A 26 -0.55 1.72 19.07
CA GLN A 26 0.68 2.51 19.14
C GLN A 26 1.79 1.93 18.26
N TYR A 27 1.87 0.61 18.22
CA TYR A 27 2.97 -0.10 17.53
C TYR A 27 2.51 -1.46 17.00
N LEU A 28 2.81 -1.73 15.74
CA LEU A 28 2.65 -3.04 15.12
C LEU A 28 4.05 -3.55 14.72
N PRO A 29 4.59 -4.59 15.39
CA PRO A 29 5.89 -5.14 15.08
C PRO A 29 5.95 -5.69 13.64
N GLU A 30 7.00 -5.37 12.90
CA GLU A 30 7.13 -5.77 11.49
C GLU A 30 7.27 -7.29 11.32
N ASP A 31 7.97 -7.96 12.24
CA ASP A 31 8.09 -9.42 12.26
C ASP A 31 6.72 -10.11 12.42
N LYS A 32 5.87 -9.56 13.29
CA LYS A 32 4.49 -10.05 13.46
C LYS A 32 3.62 -9.75 12.25
N TRP A 33 3.81 -8.59 11.63
CA TRP A 33 3.13 -8.26 10.39
C TRP A 33 3.53 -9.20 9.25
N LEU A 34 4.82 -9.45 9.09
CA LEU A 34 5.35 -10.42 8.13
C LEU A 34 4.80 -11.83 8.37
N ALA A 35 4.76 -12.28 9.64
CA ALA A 35 4.19 -13.58 10.01
C ALA A 35 2.70 -13.70 9.64
N LEU A 36 1.90 -12.62 9.76
CA LEU A 36 0.50 -12.62 9.30
C LEU A 36 0.39 -12.72 7.77
N LYS A 37 1.26 -12.02 7.03
CA LYS A 37 1.32 -12.12 5.57
C LYS A 37 1.68 -13.54 5.13
N GLN A 38 2.67 -14.15 5.78
CA GLN A 38 3.08 -15.55 5.53
C GLN A 38 1.98 -16.56 5.89
N ALA A 39 1.14 -16.25 6.89
CA ALA A 39 -0.05 -17.04 7.22
C ALA A 39 -1.18 -16.90 6.18
N GLY A 40 -1.03 -15.99 5.21
CA GLY A 40 -1.98 -15.83 4.11
C GLY A 40 -2.99 -14.70 4.29
N LEU A 41 -2.77 -13.75 5.21
CA LEU A 41 -3.69 -12.64 5.50
C LEU A 41 -4.13 -11.89 4.23
N LEU A 42 -3.22 -11.66 3.28
CA LEU A 42 -3.47 -10.90 2.07
C LEU A 42 -3.92 -11.74 0.87
N LEU A 43 -3.94 -13.08 0.96
CA LEU A 43 -4.30 -13.96 -0.16
C LEU A 43 -5.71 -13.71 -0.74
N PRO A 44 -6.75 -13.30 0.02
CA PRO A 44 -8.04 -12.97 -0.56
C PRO A 44 -8.02 -11.80 -1.55
N PHE A 45 -7.07 -10.87 -1.40
CA PHE A 45 -6.90 -9.71 -2.29
C PHE A 45 -6.10 -10.02 -3.55
N LEU A 46 -5.48 -11.20 -3.61
CA LEU A 46 -4.58 -11.60 -4.68
C LEU A 46 -5.26 -12.60 -5.62
N ASP A 47 -5.08 -12.42 -6.93
CA ASP A 47 -5.61 -13.30 -7.97
C ASP A 47 -4.95 -14.69 -7.93
N LYS A 48 -5.70 -15.71 -8.35
CA LYS A 48 -5.24 -17.11 -8.38
C LYS A 48 -3.99 -17.29 -9.26
N LYS A 49 -3.89 -16.56 -10.37
CA LYS A 49 -2.73 -16.62 -11.26
C LYS A 49 -1.42 -16.18 -10.59
N HIS A 50 -1.52 -15.41 -9.50
CA HIS A 50 -0.39 -14.96 -8.70
C HIS A 50 -0.26 -15.71 -7.36
N GLY A 51 -0.92 -16.86 -7.22
CA GLY A 51 -0.88 -17.68 -6.01
C GLY A 51 -1.87 -17.26 -4.92
N GLY A 52 -2.75 -16.32 -5.22
CA GLY A 52 -3.79 -15.85 -4.30
C GLY A 52 -5.03 -16.74 -4.27
N ARG A 53 -6.04 -16.27 -3.54
CA ARG A 53 -7.33 -16.95 -3.40
C ARG A 53 -8.40 -16.34 -4.31
N LYS A 54 -8.26 -15.07 -4.69
CA LYS A 54 -9.33 -14.26 -5.32
C LYS A 54 -10.60 -14.36 -4.50
N GLY A 55 -10.49 -13.97 -3.23
CA GLY A 55 -11.55 -14.09 -2.23
C GLY A 55 -12.81 -13.33 -2.65
N SER A 56 -13.97 -13.84 -2.25
CA SER A 56 -15.22 -13.10 -2.39
C SER A 56 -15.19 -11.85 -1.52
N GLN A 57 -16.08 -10.89 -1.81
CA GLN A 57 -16.26 -9.70 -0.97
C GLN A 57 -16.52 -10.07 0.50
N PHE A 58 -17.29 -11.14 0.73
CA PHE A 58 -17.52 -11.67 2.09
C PHE A 58 -16.21 -12.13 2.75
N GLU A 59 -15.37 -12.90 2.05
CA GLU A 59 -14.09 -13.38 2.59
C GLU A 59 -13.16 -12.21 2.95
N ILE A 60 -13.08 -11.20 2.09
CA ILE A 60 -12.31 -9.97 2.34
C ILE A 60 -12.83 -9.24 3.59
N GLN A 61 -14.14 -9.03 3.70
CA GLN A 61 -14.74 -8.35 4.84
C GLN A 61 -14.51 -9.11 6.16
N GLU A 62 -14.61 -10.43 6.14
CA GLU A 62 -14.35 -11.25 7.33
C GLU A 62 -12.87 -11.21 7.74
N VAL A 63 -11.93 -11.20 6.81
CA VAL A 63 -10.52 -11.01 7.13
C VAL A 63 -10.26 -9.63 7.77
N LEU A 64 -10.87 -8.57 7.24
CA LEU A 64 -10.78 -7.23 7.83
C LEU A 64 -11.45 -7.18 9.23
N ARG A 65 -12.56 -7.88 9.43
CA ARG A 65 -13.23 -8.00 10.73
C ARG A 65 -12.33 -8.72 11.75
N ILE A 66 -11.72 -9.84 11.37
CA ILE A 66 -10.77 -10.56 12.22
C ILE A 66 -9.60 -9.64 12.60
N ALA A 67 -9.00 -8.95 11.63
CA ALA A 67 -7.92 -8.00 11.88
C ALA A 67 -8.35 -6.88 12.86
N GLY A 68 -9.60 -6.42 12.74
CA GLY A 68 -10.19 -5.38 13.58
C GLY A 68 -10.29 -5.74 15.07
N HIS A 69 -10.43 -7.00 15.40
CA HIS A 69 -10.41 -7.47 16.80
C HIS A 69 -9.05 -7.19 17.49
N TYR A 70 -7.98 -7.14 16.71
CA TYR A 70 -6.63 -6.90 17.22
C TYR A 70 -6.23 -5.42 17.17
N GLY A 71 -7.00 -4.60 16.48
CA GLY A 71 -6.85 -3.15 16.46
C GLY A 71 -7.08 -2.53 15.10
N VAL A 72 -7.58 -1.30 15.11
CA VAL A 72 -7.85 -0.52 13.88
C VAL A 72 -6.62 -0.38 12.98
N PRO A 73 -5.38 -0.15 13.49
CA PRO A 73 -4.20 -0.09 12.64
C PRO A 73 -3.94 -1.38 11.85
N VAL A 74 -4.23 -2.54 12.43
CA VAL A 74 -4.04 -3.83 11.76
C VAL A 74 -5.02 -3.97 10.60
N THR A 75 -6.29 -3.60 10.81
CA THR A 75 -7.30 -3.55 9.74
C THR A 75 -6.92 -2.57 8.65
N LEU A 76 -6.52 -1.35 9.02
CA LEU A 76 -6.14 -0.32 8.05
C LEU A 76 -4.94 -0.77 7.23
N ARG A 77 -3.91 -1.34 7.85
CA ARG A 77 -2.75 -1.84 7.12
C ARG A 77 -3.12 -3.00 6.19
N THR A 78 -3.99 -3.93 6.65
CA THR A 78 -4.53 -5.01 5.81
C THR A 78 -5.27 -4.45 4.59
N GLY A 79 -6.12 -3.44 4.80
CA GLY A 79 -6.85 -2.76 3.72
C GLY A 79 -5.94 -2.00 2.77
N ILE A 80 -4.93 -1.29 3.29
CA ILE A 80 -3.96 -0.55 2.47
C ILE A 80 -3.19 -1.53 1.57
N GLU A 81 -2.52 -2.52 2.15
CA GLU A 81 -1.73 -3.46 1.34
C GLU A 81 -2.60 -4.33 0.44
N GLY A 82 -3.77 -4.78 0.92
CA GLY A 82 -4.67 -5.64 0.14
C GLY A 82 -5.44 -4.89 -0.95
N ALA A 83 -6.27 -3.91 -0.55
CA ALA A 83 -7.20 -3.27 -1.47
C ALA A 83 -6.58 -2.07 -2.22
N LEU A 84 -5.69 -1.31 -1.58
CA LEU A 84 -5.16 -0.08 -2.17
C LEU A 84 -3.80 -0.27 -2.86
N VAL A 85 -3.12 -1.40 -2.64
CA VAL A 85 -1.85 -1.71 -3.30
C VAL A 85 -1.95 -2.96 -4.17
N LEU A 86 -2.28 -4.13 -3.61
CA LEU A 86 -2.33 -5.38 -4.38
C LEU A 86 -3.36 -5.36 -5.51
N GLN A 87 -4.57 -4.84 -5.28
CA GLN A 87 -5.59 -4.82 -6.32
C GLN A 87 -5.21 -3.88 -7.49
N PRO A 88 -4.85 -2.60 -7.27
CA PRO A 88 -4.40 -1.75 -8.37
C PRO A 88 -3.14 -2.27 -9.08
N LEU A 89 -2.19 -2.84 -8.34
CA LEU A 89 -0.99 -3.41 -8.94
C LEU A 89 -1.33 -4.55 -9.92
N GLN A 90 -2.26 -5.43 -9.58
CA GLN A 90 -2.69 -6.53 -10.43
C GLN A 90 -3.56 -6.08 -11.63
N GLU A 91 -4.29 -4.97 -11.47
CA GLU A 91 -5.19 -4.44 -12.49
C GLU A 91 -4.44 -3.62 -13.53
N PHE A 92 -3.45 -2.83 -13.12
CA PHE A 92 -2.80 -1.82 -13.96
C PHE A 92 -1.32 -2.07 -14.20
N GLY A 93 -0.66 -2.89 -13.38
CA GLY A 93 0.75 -3.21 -13.53
C GLY A 93 1.02 -4.21 -14.65
N ASP A 94 2.22 -4.12 -15.23
CA ASP A 94 2.74 -5.18 -16.09
C ASP A 94 3.29 -6.37 -15.25
N GLU A 95 3.71 -7.43 -15.92
CA GLU A 95 4.17 -8.65 -15.23
C GLU A 95 5.43 -8.42 -14.36
N ALA A 96 6.33 -7.52 -14.78
CA ALA A 96 7.54 -7.22 -14.03
C ALA A 96 7.23 -6.39 -12.78
N GLN A 97 6.39 -5.36 -12.91
CA GLN A 97 5.92 -4.54 -11.81
C GLN A 97 5.12 -5.37 -10.79
N ILE A 98 4.24 -6.26 -11.27
CA ILE A 98 3.49 -7.17 -10.39
C ILE A 98 4.45 -8.09 -9.63
N ALA A 99 5.41 -8.73 -10.30
CA ALA A 99 6.37 -9.62 -9.66
C ALA A 99 7.21 -8.88 -8.60
N GLN A 100 7.73 -7.70 -8.93
CA GLN A 100 8.48 -6.84 -8.02
C GLN A 100 7.66 -6.42 -6.80
N GLY A 101 6.43 -5.92 -7.02
CA GLY A 101 5.55 -5.50 -5.93
C GLY A 101 5.14 -6.65 -5.02
N LEU A 102 4.86 -7.83 -5.57
CA LEU A 102 4.55 -9.02 -4.78
C LEU A 102 5.74 -9.46 -3.92
N GLU A 103 6.96 -9.41 -4.45
CA GLU A 103 8.16 -9.71 -3.67
C GLU A 103 8.30 -8.77 -2.47
N MET A 104 8.21 -7.45 -2.69
CA MET A 104 8.27 -6.44 -1.63
C MET A 104 7.16 -6.61 -0.59
N ILE A 105 5.93 -6.96 -1.01
CA ILE A 105 4.81 -7.15 -0.10
C ILE A 105 4.99 -8.42 0.75
N PHE A 106 5.30 -9.56 0.14
CA PHE A 106 5.30 -10.84 0.87
C PHE A 106 6.61 -11.19 1.55
N LYS A 107 7.73 -10.56 1.18
CA LYS A 107 9.04 -10.78 1.79
C LYS A 107 9.56 -9.57 2.58
N GLY A 108 9.08 -8.38 2.27
CA GLY A 108 9.52 -7.12 2.86
C GLY A 108 8.48 -6.45 3.76
N GLU A 109 8.64 -5.15 3.92
CA GLU A 109 7.77 -4.29 4.73
C GLU A 109 6.45 -3.93 4.04
N GLY A 110 6.32 -4.24 2.74
CA GLY A 110 5.10 -4.05 1.97
C GLY A 110 5.03 -2.79 1.16
N GLY A 111 3.82 -2.36 0.85
CA GLY A 111 3.53 -1.18 0.03
C GLY A 111 2.52 -0.24 0.64
N GLY A 112 2.50 0.99 0.14
CA GLY A 112 1.52 2.01 0.46
C GLY A 112 0.97 2.69 -0.80
N LEU A 113 -0.08 3.53 -0.63
CA LEU A 113 -0.68 4.28 -1.73
C LEU A 113 -0.67 5.78 -1.43
N GLY A 114 -0.04 6.58 -2.29
CA GLY A 114 0.02 8.03 -2.22
C GLY A 114 -0.89 8.71 -3.23
N ILE A 115 -2.04 9.22 -2.78
CA ILE A 115 -2.96 9.99 -3.63
C ILE A 115 -3.08 11.43 -3.13
N THR A 116 -3.39 11.61 -1.85
CA THR A 116 -3.71 12.91 -1.24
C THR A 116 -2.52 13.87 -1.31
N GLU A 117 -2.78 15.11 -1.69
CA GLU A 117 -1.79 16.19 -1.74
C GLU A 117 -2.15 17.31 -0.76
N PRO A 118 -1.15 18.12 -0.34
CA PRO A 118 -1.43 19.34 0.40
C PRO A 118 -2.40 20.23 -0.38
N GLU A 119 -3.30 20.90 0.33
CA GLU A 119 -4.21 21.91 -0.23
C GLU A 119 -5.22 21.39 -1.27
N THR A 120 -5.31 20.08 -1.50
CA THR A 120 -6.34 19.51 -2.36
C THR A 120 -7.40 18.78 -1.53
N SER A 121 -8.66 18.87 -1.95
CA SER A 121 -9.73 18.10 -1.36
C SER A 121 -9.82 16.71 -2.01
N GLY A 122 -10.27 15.68 -1.26
CA GLY A 122 -10.46 14.34 -1.81
C GLY A 122 -11.42 14.31 -3.01
N ALA A 123 -12.44 15.18 -3.02
CA ALA A 123 -13.39 15.28 -4.13
C ALA A 123 -12.80 15.93 -5.38
N ALA A 124 -11.77 16.76 -5.23
CA ALA A 124 -11.16 17.51 -6.33
C ALA A 124 -9.79 16.93 -6.76
N ILE A 125 -9.29 15.91 -6.07
CA ILE A 125 -7.92 15.41 -6.24
C ILE A 125 -7.57 15.12 -7.70
N ALA A 126 -8.46 14.50 -8.46
CA ALA A 126 -8.20 14.18 -9.86
C ALA A 126 -8.00 15.43 -10.73
N ARG A 127 -8.73 16.52 -10.44
CA ARG A 127 -8.64 17.79 -11.16
C ARG A 127 -7.44 18.61 -10.70
N GLU A 128 -7.21 18.67 -9.39
CA GLU A 128 -6.29 19.60 -8.72
C GLU A 128 -4.91 19.02 -8.45
N MET A 129 -4.71 17.70 -8.69
CA MET A 129 -3.43 17.02 -8.50
C MET A 129 -2.29 17.75 -9.22
N GLN A 130 -1.25 18.06 -8.46
CA GLN A 130 -0.05 18.75 -8.93
C GLN A 130 1.15 17.79 -9.09
N SER A 131 1.14 16.62 -8.44
CA SER A 131 2.18 15.62 -8.63
C SER A 131 2.25 15.20 -10.08
N TYR A 132 3.48 15.16 -10.59
CA TYR A 132 3.72 14.81 -11.99
C TYR A 132 4.97 13.96 -12.15
N TYR A 133 5.03 13.31 -13.31
CA TYR A 133 6.26 12.73 -13.85
C TYR A 133 6.44 13.19 -15.30
N GLU A 134 7.68 13.19 -15.76
CA GLU A 134 8.03 13.46 -17.15
C GLU A 134 9.18 12.55 -17.57
N TYR A 135 9.15 12.11 -18.81
CA TYR A 135 10.23 11.33 -19.38
C TYR A 135 11.45 12.23 -19.63
N THR A 136 12.59 11.87 -19.07
CA THR A 136 13.89 12.49 -19.35
C THR A 136 14.58 11.79 -20.51
N ASP A 137 14.34 10.48 -20.66
CA ASP A 137 14.69 9.67 -21.83
C ASP A 137 13.73 8.47 -21.96
N ASP A 138 13.99 7.51 -22.84
CA ASP A 138 13.13 6.36 -23.11
C ASP A 138 13.00 5.38 -21.91
N GLN A 139 13.91 5.44 -20.96
CA GLN A 139 13.99 4.50 -19.81
C GLN A 139 13.95 5.18 -18.45
N THR A 140 13.92 6.51 -18.41
CA THR A 140 14.04 7.31 -17.20
C THR A 140 12.91 8.32 -17.10
N ILE A 141 12.32 8.42 -15.92
CA ILE A 141 11.36 9.47 -15.58
C ILE A 141 11.89 10.33 -14.42
N TYR A 142 11.64 11.62 -14.49
CA TYR A 142 11.72 12.49 -13.33
C TYR A 142 10.35 12.57 -12.67
N VAL A 143 10.30 12.36 -11.36
CA VAL A 143 9.07 12.43 -10.57
C VAL A 143 9.16 13.56 -9.56
N ASN A 144 8.12 14.42 -9.55
CA ASN A 144 7.94 15.44 -8.52
C ASN A 144 6.56 15.26 -7.88
N ALA A 145 6.55 14.86 -6.62
CA ALA A 145 5.32 14.59 -5.89
C ALA A 145 5.46 14.89 -4.39
N THR A 146 4.40 15.44 -3.80
CA THR A 146 4.24 15.53 -2.35
C THR A 146 2.91 14.90 -1.97
N LYS A 147 2.96 13.83 -1.18
CA LYS A 147 1.78 13.09 -0.71
C LYS A 147 1.62 13.23 0.78
N TYR A 148 0.40 13.51 1.23
CA TYR A 148 0.07 13.92 2.59
C TYR A 148 -0.84 12.89 3.28
N TRP A 149 -0.69 12.72 4.60
CA TRP A 149 -1.46 11.79 5.42
C TRP A 149 -1.45 10.35 4.92
N GLN A 150 -0.33 9.93 4.37
CA GLN A 150 -0.22 8.61 3.81
C GLN A 150 0.07 7.58 4.89
N GLY A 151 -0.81 6.59 5.02
CA GLY A 151 -0.59 5.42 5.88
C GLY A 151 0.39 4.44 5.24
N ASN A 152 1.09 3.66 6.07
CA ASN A 152 2.13 2.71 5.68
C ASN A 152 3.26 3.36 4.85
N SER A 153 3.60 4.60 5.20
CA SER A 153 4.51 5.46 4.44
C SER A 153 5.99 5.02 4.46
N GLN A 154 6.36 4.13 5.38
CA GLN A 154 7.73 3.62 5.54
C GLN A 154 7.87 2.20 4.95
N SER A 155 7.02 1.82 4.02
CA SER A 155 7.08 0.55 3.31
C SER A 155 8.16 0.55 2.21
N ASP A 156 8.42 -0.61 1.62
CA ASP A 156 9.46 -0.78 0.60
C ASP A 156 9.19 0.01 -0.67
N PHE A 157 7.92 0.30 -0.96
CA PHE A 157 7.50 1.14 -2.08
C PHE A 157 6.17 1.83 -1.83
N LEU A 158 5.87 2.82 -2.66
CA LEU A 158 4.57 3.45 -2.74
C LEU A 158 4.03 3.38 -4.17
N LEU A 159 2.75 3.09 -4.31
CA LEU A 159 2.01 3.44 -5.52
C LEU A 159 1.65 4.93 -5.44
N VAL A 160 2.27 5.74 -6.28
CA VAL A 160 2.13 7.20 -6.25
C VAL A 160 1.28 7.66 -7.42
N ALA A 161 0.15 8.27 -7.12
CA ALA A 161 -0.69 8.87 -8.15
C ALA A 161 -0.05 10.16 -8.67
N ALA A 162 0.19 10.24 -9.99
CA ALA A 162 0.79 11.40 -10.64
C ALA A 162 0.25 11.56 -12.07
N LYS A 163 0.39 12.76 -12.64
CA LYS A 163 0.04 13.07 -14.02
C LYS A 163 1.30 13.17 -14.87
N GLU A 164 1.24 12.69 -16.11
CA GLU A 164 2.31 12.98 -17.06
C GLU A 164 2.39 14.49 -17.34
N ARG A 165 3.60 15.05 -17.29
CA ARG A 165 3.89 16.40 -17.77
C ARG A 165 4.60 16.31 -19.10
N LYS A 166 4.02 16.90 -20.14
CA LYS A 166 4.58 16.94 -21.48
C LYS A 166 4.51 18.37 -22.03
N ASN A 167 5.66 18.90 -22.46
CA ASN A 167 5.77 20.29 -22.93
C ASN A 167 5.20 21.31 -21.92
N GLY A 168 5.48 21.11 -20.62
CA GLY A 168 5.04 21.96 -19.52
C GLY A 168 3.56 21.84 -19.15
N LYS A 169 2.80 20.94 -19.78
CA LYS A 169 1.35 20.74 -19.51
C LYS A 169 1.10 19.41 -18.83
N LEU A 170 0.28 19.43 -17.78
CA LEU A 170 -0.17 18.21 -17.11
C LEU A 170 -1.27 17.49 -17.91
N SER A 171 -1.16 16.18 -18.02
CA SER A 171 -2.21 15.30 -18.52
C SER A 171 -3.47 15.39 -17.63
N LYS A 172 -4.61 15.02 -18.20
CA LYS A 172 -5.83 14.78 -17.43
C LYS A 172 -5.89 13.36 -16.84
N VAL A 173 -5.05 12.45 -17.35
CA VAL A 173 -4.97 11.07 -16.89
C VAL A 173 -4.05 11.01 -15.69
N ILE A 174 -4.47 10.27 -14.67
CA ILE A 174 -3.65 9.94 -13.49
C ILE A 174 -3.12 8.54 -13.69
N ASN A 175 -1.81 8.40 -13.52
CA ASN A 175 -1.12 7.11 -13.51
C ASN A 175 -0.69 6.78 -12.08
N LEU A 176 -0.51 5.50 -11.79
CA LEU A 176 0.11 5.01 -10.56
C LEU A 176 1.55 4.61 -10.87
N LEU A 177 2.50 5.25 -10.20
CA LEU A 177 3.91 4.95 -10.31
C LEU A 177 4.31 4.04 -9.15
N LEU A 178 4.99 2.94 -9.43
CA LEU A 178 5.62 2.13 -8.40
C LEU A 178 6.94 2.82 -8.03
N VAL A 179 6.98 3.49 -6.89
CA VAL A 179 8.14 4.26 -6.44
C VAL A 179 8.81 3.54 -5.27
N PRO A 180 10.04 3.00 -5.46
CA PRO A 180 10.82 2.40 -4.39
C PRO A 180 11.21 3.40 -3.30
N LYS A 181 11.39 2.90 -2.06
CA LYS A 181 11.64 3.73 -0.87
C LYS A 181 12.87 4.61 -0.95
N GLU A 182 13.89 4.20 -1.68
CA GLU A 182 15.13 4.96 -1.87
C GLU A 182 14.95 6.32 -2.56
N TYR A 183 13.84 6.48 -3.30
CA TYR A 183 13.48 7.76 -3.94
C TYR A 183 12.53 8.61 -3.10
N ILE A 184 12.14 8.13 -1.92
CA ILE A 184 11.12 8.77 -1.08
C ILE A 184 11.77 9.37 0.18
N ARG A 185 11.56 10.66 0.38
CA ARG A 185 11.84 11.33 1.66
C ARG A 185 10.54 11.43 2.43
N TYR A 186 10.49 10.83 3.61
CA TYR A 186 9.30 10.90 4.47
C TYR A 186 9.54 11.77 5.70
N GLU A 187 8.50 12.47 6.09
CA GLU A 187 8.41 13.24 7.33
C GLU A 187 7.25 12.66 8.15
N ALA A 188 7.58 11.99 9.24
CA ALA A 188 6.59 11.32 10.07
C ALA A 188 5.59 12.32 10.67
N LEU A 189 4.30 12.01 10.57
CA LEU A 189 3.24 12.77 11.20
C LEU A 189 2.86 12.12 12.54
N THR A 190 2.76 12.96 13.57
CA THR A 190 2.29 12.52 14.88
C THR A 190 0.76 12.47 14.87
N SER A 191 0.19 11.32 15.22
CA SER A 191 -1.25 11.17 15.45
C SER A 191 -1.51 10.76 16.89
N GLU A 192 -2.61 11.24 17.47
CA GLU A 192 -3.06 10.91 18.83
C GLU A 192 -3.44 9.43 18.97
N GLY A 193 -4.05 8.86 17.96
CA GLY A 193 -4.31 7.43 17.82
C GLY A 193 -3.63 6.88 16.56
N LEU A 194 -3.78 5.62 16.26
CA LEU A 194 -3.36 5.01 15.00
C LEU A 194 -1.86 5.18 14.66
N ARG A 195 -0.99 5.36 15.66
CA ARG A 195 0.47 5.56 15.42
C ARG A 195 1.07 4.39 14.65
N ALA A 196 0.57 3.17 14.88
CA ALA A 196 1.01 1.98 14.16
C ALA A 196 0.69 1.98 12.65
N VAL A 197 -0.13 2.91 12.16
CA VAL A 197 -0.37 3.12 10.72
C VAL A 197 0.78 3.87 10.05
N ARG A 198 1.62 4.54 10.82
CA ARG A 198 2.82 5.26 10.34
C ARG A 198 2.50 6.29 9.26
N TYR A 199 1.67 7.28 9.62
CA TYR A 199 1.35 8.39 8.73
C TYR A 199 2.56 9.29 8.49
N ALA A 200 2.73 9.75 7.26
CA ALA A 200 3.77 10.72 6.90
C ALA A 200 3.34 11.64 5.76
N VAL A 201 4.13 12.69 5.58
CA VAL A 201 4.29 13.40 4.32
C VAL A 201 5.42 12.70 3.54
N ASN A 202 5.16 12.32 2.31
CA ASN A 202 6.14 11.72 1.43
C ASN A 202 6.46 12.68 0.29
N ARG A 203 7.74 12.96 0.11
CA ARG A 203 8.25 13.83 -0.98
C ARG A 203 9.13 13.02 -1.89
N ILE A 204 8.88 13.16 -3.17
CA ILE A 204 9.64 12.55 -4.25
C ILE A 204 10.08 13.69 -5.16
N ASP A 205 11.36 13.79 -5.40
CA ASP A 205 12.01 14.77 -6.28
C ASP A 205 13.27 14.10 -6.82
N ALA A 206 13.08 13.20 -7.80
CA ALA A 206 14.13 12.31 -8.25
C ALA A 206 13.90 11.78 -9.66
N GLU A 207 15.00 11.48 -10.33
CA GLU A 207 15.02 10.63 -11.51
C GLU A 207 15.05 9.16 -11.11
N MET A 208 14.28 8.33 -11.82
CA MET A 208 14.19 6.88 -11.58
C MET A 208 13.87 6.14 -12.87
N PRO A 209 14.09 4.81 -12.93
CA PRO A 209 13.68 4.00 -14.07
C PRO A 209 12.17 4.12 -14.34
N SER A 210 11.79 4.14 -15.62
CA SER A 210 10.40 4.25 -16.06
C SER A 210 9.62 2.92 -16.03
N ALA A 211 10.27 1.84 -15.64
CA ALA A 211 9.69 0.49 -15.61
C ALA A 211 8.66 0.31 -14.50
#